data_cd87722b8bab7d3c754b5e1c5e302724
#
_entry.id   cd87722b8bab7d3c754b5e1c5e302724
#
_cell.length_a   1.000
_cell.length_b   1.000
_cell.length_c   1.000
_cell.angle_alpha   90.00
_cell.angle_beta   90.00
_cell.angle_gamma   90.00
#
_symmetry.space_group_name_H-M   'P 1'
#
loop_
_entity.id
_entity.type
_entity.pdbx_description
1 polymer ?
#
loop_
_entity_poly.entity_id
_entity_poly.type
_entity_poly.pdbx_seq_one_letter_code
_entity_poly.pdbx_strand_id
1 'polypeptide(L)'
;VFSQMVAETLHTDMEHVHIKTVQDTDVSPFDTGAYASRQSFVTGTAVRHCAEILRDKILAYAKTLLPEIDTRELTLKDNWIWAGDEQAISLAALAEESYYSLTNSSVLTAEVSEQVKKNTIATGCCFAEVEVDIKLGKIKILHIINVHDSGKLLNPQLAEMQVHGGMSMGMGYGISEQLILDEKTGRPLNGNLLDYKLMTMLDTPDIKADFVELDDPMGPYGNKALGEPPAIPCAPALRNAVLLSLIHI
;
A
#
# COMPACT_ATOMS: atom_id res chain seq x y z
N VAL A 1 -2.82 -6.35 0.78
CA VAL A 1 -3.53 -5.27 0.08
C VAL A 1 -4.05 -5.74 -1.27
N PHE A 2 -3.24 -6.27 -2.20
CA PHE A 2 -3.73 -6.69 -3.53
C PHE A 2 -4.76 -7.83 -3.47
N SER A 3 -4.56 -8.84 -2.60
CA SER A 3 -5.60 -9.85 -2.36
C SER A 3 -6.91 -9.25 -1.86
N GLN A 4 -6.84 -8.23 -0.99
CA GLN A 4 -8.01 -7.50 -0.51
C GLN A 4 -8.72 -6.77 -1.65
N MET A 5 -7.98 -6.12 -2.55
CA MET A 5 -8.55 -5.45 -3.73
C MET A 5 -9.28 -6.41 -4.65
N VAL A 6 -8.69 -7.59 -4.90
CA VAL A 6 -9.34 -8.63 -5.73
C VAL A 6 -10.58 -9.17 -5.03
N ALA A 7 -10.48 -9.51 -3.74
CA ALA A 7 -11.58 -10.02 -2.95
C ALA A 7 -12.77 -9.05 -2.91
N GLU A 8 -12.48 -7.75 -2.69
CA GLU A 8 -13.48 -6.68 -2.71
C GLU A 8 -14.15 -6.54 -4.08
N THR A 9 -13.38 -6.56 -5.17
CA THR A 9 -13.91 -6.41 -6.54
C THR A 9 -14.74 -7.60 -6.99
N LEU A 10 -14.35 -8.80 -6.57
CA LEU A 10 -15.05 -10.05 -6.89
C LEU A 10 -16.11 -10.42 -5.85
N HIS A 11 -16.24 -9.64 -4.77
CA HIS A 11 -17.13 -9.94 -3.63
C HIS A 11 -16.95 -11.38 -3.13
N THR A 12 -15.69 -11.79 -2.92
CA THR A 12 -15.29 -13.11 -2.42
C THR A 12 -14.47 -12.97 -1.14
N ASP A 13 -14.30 -14.06 -0.41
CA ASP A 13 -13.43 -14.07 0.77
C ASP A 13 -11.95 -14.00 0.37
N MET A 14 -11.16 -13.25 1.16
CA MET A 14 -9.74 -13.06 0.89
C MET A 14 -8.94 -14.38 0.93
N GLU A 15 -9.41 -15.37 1.67
CA GLU A 15 -8.78 -16.70 1.75
C GLU A 15 -8.82 -17.48 0.42
N HIS A 16 -9.73 -17.12 -0.48
CA HIS A 16 -9.81 -17.69 -1.83
C HIS A 16 -8.93 -16.97 -2.86
N VAL A 17 -8.23 -15.89 -2.46
CA VAL A 17 -7.37 -15.12 -3.34
C VAL A 17 -5.90 -15.39 -3.04
N HIS A 18 -5.23 -16.10 -3.92
CA HIS A 18 -3.81 -16.46 -3.76
C HIS A 18 -2.93 -15.68 -4.73
N ILE A 19 -1.91 -15.01 -4.18
CA ILE A 19 -0.92 -14.30 -4.98
C ILE A 19 0.25 -15.24 -5.28
N LYS A 20 0.61 -15.34 -6.56
CA LYS A 20 1.88 -15.92 -6.99
C LYS A 20 2.81 -14.79 -7.41
N THR A 21 3.90 -14.61 -6.70
CA THR A 21 4.94 -13.65 -7.05
C THR A 21 6.03 -14.38 -7.85
N VAL A 22 5.93 -14.36 -9.16
CA VAL A 22 6.99 -14.83 -10.05
C VAL A 22 7.56 -13.61 -10.76
N GLN A 23 8.86 -13.38 -10.57
CA GLN A 23 9.59 -12.38 -11.34
C GLN A 23 10.42 -13.09 -12.39
N ASP A 24 9.86 -13.20 -13.56
CA ASP A 24 10.47 -13.80 -14.72
C ASP A 24 10.47 -12.77 -15.85
N THR A 25 11.64 -12.31 -16.24
CA THR A 25 11.80 -11.28 -17.27
C THR A 25 11.35 -11.70 -18.65
N ASP A 26 11.16 -13.00 -18.88
CA ASP A 26 10.66 -13.52 -20.16
C ASP A 26 9.13 -13.39 -20.29
N VAL A 27 8.42 -13.36 -19.16
CA VAL A 27 6.93 -13.35 -19.14
C VAL A 27 6.32 -12.20 -18.35
N SER A 28 7.05 -11.62 -17.40
CA SER A 28 6.55 -10.49 -16.60
C SER A 28 6.58 -9.21 -17.43
N PRO A 29 5.52 -8.38 -17.37
CA PRO A 29 5.52 -7.07 -18.02
C PRO A 29 6.60 -6.17 -17.42
N PHE A 30 7.08 -5.23 -18.24
CA PHE A 30 8.04 -4.25 -17.78
C PHE A 30 7.43 -3.34 -16.69
N ASP A 31 8.11 -3.26 -15.56
CA ASP A 31 7.82 -2.29 -14.50
C ASP A 31 9.11 -1.64 -14.03
N THR A 32 9.08 -0.33 -13.85
CA THR A 32 10.23 0.44 -13.35
C THR A 32 10.46 0.32 -11.84
N GLY A 33 9.58 -0.35 -11.13
CA GLY A 33 9.66 -0.61 -9.70
C GLY A 33 8.79 0.30 -8.82
N ALA A 34 8.78 0.01 -7.53
CA ALA A 34 8.00 0.70 -6.52
C ALA A 34 8.74 1.94 -5.98
N TYR A 35 8.87 2.98 -6.78
CA TYR A 35 9.42 4.27 -6.37
C TYR A 35 8.31 5.33 -6.25
N ALA A 36 8.62 6.45 -5.59
CA ALA A 36 7.66 7.55 -5.32
C ALA A 36 6.36 7.03 -4.67
N SER A 37 6.46 5.96 -3.87
CA SER A 37 5.35 5.34 -3.12
C SER A 37 4.18 4.89 -4.00
N ARG A 38 4.41 4.57 -5.26
CA ARG A 38 3.40 4.32 -6.30
C ARG A 38 2.78 2.92 -6.29
N GLN A 39 3.30 1.97 -5.53
CA GLN A 39 2.92 0.57 -5.64
C GLN A 39 1.41 0.33 -5.47
N SER A 40 0.83 0.79 -4.36
CA SER A 40 -0.61 0.62 -4.13
C SER A 40 -1.46 1.42 -5.12
N PHE A 41 -0.94 2.54 -5.63
CA PHE A 41 -1.63 3.37 -6.58
C PHE A 41 -1.59 2.79 -8.01
N VAL A 42 -0.40 2.54 -8.56
CA VAL A 42 -0.25 2.09 -9.97
C VAL A 42 -0.61 0.62 -10.12
N THR A 43 0.07 -0.26 -9.37
CA THR A 43 -0.22 -1.71 -9.43
C THR A 43 -1.62 -2.02 -8.91
N GLY A 44 -2.07 -1.30 -7.86
CA GLY A 44 -3.43 -1.45 -7.36
C GLY A 44 -4.50 -1.07 -8.38
N THR A 45 -4.28 -0.04 -9.22
CA THR A 45 -5.17 0.31 -10.33
C THR A 45 -5.25 -0.84 -11.34
N ALA A 46 -4.10 -1.41 -11.72
CA ALA A 46 -4.06 -2.56 -12.63
C ALA A 46 -4.78 -3.78 -12.04
N VAL A 47 -4.54 -4.08 -10.75
CA VAL A 47 -5.19 -5.20 -10.04
C VAL A 47 -6.70 -5.02 -10.00
N ARG A 48 -7.19 -3.85 -9.64
CA ARG A 48 -8.62 -3.54 -9.62
C ARG A 48 -9.25 -3.70 -11.00
N HIS A 49 -8.68 -3.07 -12.02
CA HIS A 49 -9.18 -3.12 -13.40
C HIS A 49 -9.17 -4.57 -13.95
N CYS A 50 -8.11 -5.34 -13.66
CA CYS A 50 -8.03 -6.75 -14.05
C CYS A 50 -9.13 -7.59 -13.36
N ALA A 51 -9.38 -7.35 -12.08
CA ALA A 51 -10.44 -8.03 -11.33
C ALA A 51 -11.85 -7.64 -11.84
N GLU A 52 -12.07 -6.37 -12.22
CA GLU A 52 -13.32 -5.91 -12.84
C GLU A 52 -13.57 -6.63 -14.17
N ILE A 53 -12.56 -6.73 -15.04
CA ILE A 53 -12.65 -7.47 -16.31
C ILE A 53 -12.93 -8.96 -16.07
N LEU A 54 -12.27 -9.56 -15.07
CA LEU A 54 -12.50 -10.97 -14.73
C LEU A 54 -13.92 -11.19 -14.22
N ARG A 55 -14.42 -10.32 -13.34
CA ARG A 55 -15.82 -10.36 -12.87
C ARG A 55 -16.79 -10.31 -14.02
N ASP A 56 -16.60 -9.37 -14.94
CA ASP A 56 -17.50 -9.20 -16.09
C ASP A 56 -17.47 -10.43 -17.01
N LYS A 57 -16.31 -11.05 -17.20
CA LYS A 57 -16.19 -12.34 -17.92
C LYS A 57 -16.91 -13.49 -17.20
N ILE A 58 -16.80 -13.58 -15.89
CA ILE A 58 -17.50 -14.57 -15.07
C ILE A 58 -19.01 -14.41 -15.25
N LEU A 59 -19.52 -13.18 -15.12
CA LEU A 59 -20.96 -12.90 -15.29
C LEU A 59 -21.44 -13.16 -16.71
N ALA A 60 -20.64 -12.82 -17.73
CA ALA A 60 -20.96 -13.13 -19.12
C ALA A 60 -21.00 -14.64 -19.37
N TYR A 61 -20.07 -15.41 -18.79
CA TYR A 61 -20.10 -16.86 -18.87
C TYR A 61 -21.31 -17.45 -18.12
N ALA A 62 -21.60 -16.97 -16.93
CA ALA A 62 -22.80 -17.37 -16.18
C ALA A 62 -24.08 -17.17 -16.98
N LYS A 63 -24.17 -16.10 -17.76
CA LYS A 63 -25.31 -15.85 -18.67
C LYS A 63 -25.50 -16.95 -19.72
N THR A 64 -24.41 -17.56 -20.20
CA THR A 64 -24.53 -18.69 -21.15
C THR A 64 -25.11 -19.95 -20.51
N LEU A 65 -24.93 -20.11 -19.20
CA LEU A 65 -25.49 -21.22 -18.41
C LEU A 65 -26.92 -20.94 -17.92
N LEU A 66 -27.29 -19.66 -17.83
CA LEU A 66 -28.58 -19.19 -17.34
C LEU A 66 -29.26 -18.29 -18.37
N PRO A 67 -29.62 -18.84 -19.56
CA PRO A 67 -30.07 -18.05 -20.70
C PRO A 67 -31.38 -17.29 -20.46
N GLU A 68 -32.21 -17.74 -19.52
CA GLU A 68 -33.49 -17.15 -19.18
C GLU A 68 -33.37 -15.86 -18.35
N ILE A 69 -32.19 -15.62 -17.71
CA ILE A 69 -31.99 -14.51 -16.78
C ILE A 69 -31.30 -13.34 -17.51
N ASP A 70 -31.77 -12.10 -17.31
CA ASP A 70 -31.05 -10.92 -17.83
C ASP A 70 -29.68 -10.79 -17.15
N THR A 71 -28.63 -10.54 -17.93
CA THR A 71 -27.26 -10.38 -17.39
C THR A 71 -27.17 -9.29 -16.33
N ARG A 72 -28.03 -8.24 -16.42
CA ARG A 72 -28.09 -7.15 -15.43
C ARG A 72 -28.63 -7.57 -14.07
N GLU A 73 -29.29 -8.72 -14.01
CA GLU A 73 -29.83 -9.30 -12.78
C GLU A 73 -28.81 -10.26 -12.14
N LEU A 74 -27.73 -10.61 -12.87
CA LEU A 74 -26.66 -11.47 -12.36
C LEU A 74 -25.65 -10.66 -11.57
N THR A 75 -25.38 -11.08 -10.35
CA THR A 75 -24.33 -10.50 -9.51
C THR A 75 -23.42 -11.60 -8.94
N LEU A 76 -22.14 -11.28 -8.79
CA LEU A 76 -21.19 -12.16 -8.09
C LEU A 76 -21.06 -11.69 -6.64
N LYS A 77 -21.39 -12.55 -5.69
CA LYS A 77 -21.32 -12.26 -4.27
C LYS A 77 -21.17 -13.54 -3.46
N ASP A 78 -20.33 -13.51 -2.43
CA ASP A 78 -20.11 -14.61 -1.48
C ASP A 78 -19.80 -15.96 -2.19
N ASN A 79 -18.97 -15.93 -3.24
CA ASN A 79 -18.60 -17.07 -4.08
C ASN A 79 -19.78 -17.72 -4.85
N TRP A 80 -20.86 -16.97 -5.06
CA TRP A 80 -22.02 -17.39 -5.84
C TRP A 80 -22.38 -16.36 -6.91
N ILE A 81 -22.92 -16.86 -8.01
CA ILE A 81 -23.68 -16.04 -8.93
C ILE A 81 -25.11 -16.00 -8.42
N TRP A 82 -25.60 -14.81 -8.20
CA TRP A 82 -26.97 -14.53 -7.78
C TRP A 82 -27.79 -14.02 -8.96
N ALA A 83 -29.03 -14.47 -9.03
CA ALA A 83 -30.03 -13.96 -9.97
C ALA A 83 -31.10 -13.23 -9.14
N GLY A 84 -31.00 -11.91 -9.07
CA GLY A 84 -31.77 -11.15 -8.07
C GLY A 84 -31.38 -11.56 -6.64
N ASP A 85 -32.35 -12.08 -5.88
CA ASP A 85 -32.15 -12.52 -4.49
C ASP A 85 -31.89 -14.05 -4.35
N GLU A 86 -31.82 -14.79 -5.45
CA GLU A 86 -31.64 -16.24 -5.43
C GLU A 86 -30.22 -16.65 -5.85
N GLN A 87 -29.65 -17.62 -5.13
CA GLN A 87 -28.36 -18.24 -5.50
C GLN A 87 -28.58 -19.15 -6.72
N ALA A 88 -27.99 -18.80 -7.86
CA ALA A 88 -28.18 -19.52 -9.11
C ALA A 88 -27.12 -20.62 -9.33
N ILE A 89 -25.82 -20.27 -9.21
CA ILE A 89 -24.71 -21.22 -9.38
C ILE A 89 -23.52 -20.79 -8.52
N SER A 90 -22.87 -21.75 -7.85
CA SER A 90 -21.64 -21.45 -7.12
C SER A 90 -20.47 -21.14 -8.08
N LEU A 91 -19.56 -20.29 -7.65
CA LEU A 91 -18.36 -19.95 -8.42
C LEU A 91 -17.51 -21.19 -8.74
N ALA A 92 -17.45 -22.16 -7.80
CA ALA A 92 -16.77 -23.44 -8.00
C ALA A 92 -17.42 -24.27 -9.11
N ALA A 93 -18.74 -24.44 -9.09
CA ALA A 93 -19.46 -25.17 -10.13
C ALA A 93 -19.37 -24.46 -11.50
N LEU A 94 -19.43 -23.13 -11.51
CA LEU A 94 -19.23 -22.34 -12.72
C LEU A 94 -17.82 -22.52 -13.29
N ALA A 95 -16.80 -22.53 -12.43
CA ALA A 95 -15.42 -22.74 -12.83
C ALA A 95 -15.20 -24.17 -13.38
N GLU A 96 -15.79 -25.18 -12.74
CA GLU A 96 -15.78 -26.57 -13.21
C GLU A 96 -16.43 -26.69 -14.60
N GLU A 97 -17.63 -26.12 -14.77
CA GLU A 97 -18.31 -26.12 -16.08
C GLU A 97 -17.52 -25.37 -17.13
N SER A 98 -16.92 -24.23 -16.79
CA SER A 98 -16.12 -23.44 -17.73
C SER A 98 -14.90 -24.20 -18.27
N TYR A 99 -14.34 -25.11 -17.45
CA TYR A 99 -13.14 -25.86 -17.83
C TYR A 99 -13.46 -27.20 -18.51
N TYR A 100 -14.46 -27.92 -18.04
CA TYR A 100 -14.76 -29.30 -18.48
C TYR A 100 -15.91 -29.44 -19.48
N SER A 101 -16.68 -28.38 -19.74
CA SER A 101 -17.78 -28.42 -20.69
C SER A 101 -17.28 -28.77 -22.10
N LEU A 102 -17.91 -29.76 -22.73
CA LEU A 102 -17.60 -30.17 -24.12
C LEU A 102 -18.18 -29.20 -25.16
N THR A 103 -19.15 -28.41 -24.79
CA THR A 103 -19.90 -27.55 -25.71
C THR A 103 -19.67 -26.06 -25.48
N ASN A 104 -19.31 -25.66 -24.26
CA ASN A 104 -19.22 -24.26 -23.86
C ASN A 104 -18.01 -23.99 -22.94
N SER A 105 -16.88 -24.68 -23.19
CA SER A 105 -15.67 -24.45 -22.40
C SER A 105 -15.11 -23.03 -22.64
N SER A 106 -14.65 -22.38 -21.58
CA SER A 106 -14.03 -21.07 -21.61
C SER A 106 -13.00 -20.91 -20.51
N VAL A 107 -11.81 -20.42 -20.83
CA VAL A 107 -10.81 -20.11 -19.81
C VAL A 107 -11.10 -18.73 -19.24
N LEU A 108 -11.49 -18.69 -17.97
CA LEU A 108 -11.81 -17.46 -17.26
C LEU A 108 -10.54 -16.80 -16.73
N THR A 109 -9.88 -16.02 -17.58
CA THR A 109 -8.66 -15.27 -17.27
C THR A 109 -8.81 -13.82 -17.68
N ALA A 110 -8.08 -12.95 -16.99
CA ALA A 110 -7.93 -11.54 -17.36
C ALA A 110 -6.47 -11.13 -17.26
N GLU A 111 -6.06 -10.24 -18.14
CA GLU A 111 -4.74 -9.65 -18.19
C GLU A 111 -4.90 -8.16 -18.47
N VAL A 112 -4.13 -7.33 -17.77
CA VAL A 112 -4.15 -5.87 -17.92
C VAL A 112 -2.74 -5.33 -17.88
N SER A 113 -2.46 -4.40 -18.78
CA SER A 113 -1.32 -3.49 -18.70
C SER A 113 -1.87 -2.08 -18.48
N GLU A 114 -1.52 -1.47 -17.37
CA GLU A 114 -2.05 -0.16 -16.96
C GLU A 114 -0.96 0.90 -16.95
N GLN A 115 -1.30 2.08 -17.43
CA GLN A 115 -0.44 3.24 -17.35
C GLN A 115 -1.20 4.40 -16.71
N VAL A 116 -0.81 4.77 -15.50
CA VAL A 116 -1.40 5.89 -14.80
C VAL A 116 -0.85 7.22 -15.36
N LYS A 117 -1.75 8.09 -15.83
CA LYS A 117 -1.39 9.36 -16.48
C LYS A 117 -1.32 10.55 -15.53
N LYS A 118 -1.85 10.43 -14.32
CA LYS A 118 -1.87 11.48 -13.30
C LYS A 118 -1.50 10.89 -11.96
N ASN A 119 -0.73 11.62 -11.16
CA ASN A 119 -0.38 11.22 -9.81
C ASN A 119 -1.39 11.78 -8.81
N THR A 120 -1.64 11.02 -7.76
CA THR A 120 -2.30 11.52 -6.54
C THR A 120 -1.31 12.37 -5.75
N ILE A 121 -1.83 13.31 -4.96
CA ILE A 121 -1.01 14.14 -4.07
C ILE A 121 -1.32 13.76 -2.63
N ALA A 122 -0.38 13.04 -2.00
CA ALA A 122 -0.42 12.78 -0.57
C ALA A 122 0.14 14.00 0.18
N THR A 123 -0.48 14.35 1.30
CA THR A 123 -0.05 15.43 2.18
C THR A 123 0.10 14.92 3.60
N GLY A 124 0.89 15.61 4.42
CA GLY A 124 1.04 15.25 5.81
C GLY A 124 1.82 16.28 6.60
N CYS A 125 1.77 16.14 7.93
CA CYS A 125 2.54 16.95 8.85
C CYS A 125 3.01 16.11 10.02
N CYS A 126 4.13 16.54 10.64
CA CYS A 126 4.73 15.89 11.78
C CYS A 126 4.92 16.91 12.91
N PHE A 127 4.59 16.51 14.12
CA PHE A 127 4.80 17.27 15.35
C PHE A 127 5.73 16.49 16.26
N ALA A 128 6.71 17.17 16.85
CA ALA A 128 7.68 16.54 17.73
C ALA A 128 7.82 17.35 19.02
N GLU A 129 7.91 16.65 20.14
CA GLU A 129 8.30 17.18 21.44
C GLU A 129 9.66 16.60 21.82
N VAL A 130 10.59 17.47 22.21
CA VAL A 130 11.97 17.09 22.54
C VAL A 130 12.42 17.68 23.86
N GLU A 131 13.32 16.96 24.53
CA GLU A 131 14.10 17.45 25.65
C GLU A 131 15.56 17.59 25.19
N VAL A 132 16.18 18.75 25.46
CA VAL A 132 17.57 19.03 25.05
C VAL A 132 18.43 19.25 26.29
N ASP A 133 19.43 18.38 26.50
CA ASP A 133 20.51 18.60 27.47
C ASP A 133 21.60 19.44 26.81
N ILE A 134 21.60 20.73 27.10
CA ILE A 134 22.55 21.69 26.52
C ILE A 134 23.98 21.39 26.90
N LYS A 135 24.22 20.91 28.16
CA LYS A 135 25.57 20.63 28.65
C LYS A 135 26.20 19.42 27.98
N LEU A 136 25.39 18.39 27.71
CA LEU A 136 25.82 17.16 27.07
C LEU A 136 25.62 17.15 25.55
N GLY A 137 24.87 18.12 25.02
CA GLY A 137 24.47 18.14 23.60
C GLY A 137 23.55 16.96 23.24
N LYS A 138 22.79 16.43 24.19
CA LYS A 138 21.90 15.28 23.95
C LYS A 138 20.49 15.74 23.68
N ILE A 139 19.86 15.10 22.70
CA ILE A 139 18.47 15.30 22.33
C ILE A 139 17.72 14.00 22.66
N LYS A 140 16.62 14.14 23.40
CA LYS A 140 15.67 13.06 23.66
C LYS A 140 14.34 13.42 23.03
N ILE A 141 13.84 12.58 22.16
CA ILE A 141 12.49 12.71 21.62
C ILE A 141 11.53 12.17 22.68
N LEU A 142 10.55 12.98 23.10
CA LEU A 142 9.55 12.58 24.07
C LEU A 142 8.32 12.00 23.36
N HIS A 143 7.76 12.77 22.42
CA HIS A 143 6.60 12.39 21.64
C HIS A 143 6.79 12.82 20.19
N ILE A 144 6.28 12.01 19.26
CA ILE A 144 6.23 12.37 17.84
C ILE A 144 4.92 11.87 17.22
N ILE A 145 4.22 12.75 16.53
CA ILE A 145 2.93 12.48 15.90
C ILE A 145 3.05 12.79 14.42
N ASN A 146 2.63 11.87 13.58
CA ASN A 146 2.63 12.02 12.13
C ASN A 146 1.21 11.85 11.61
N VAL A 147 0.69 12.86 10.93
CA VAL A 147 -0.68 12.89 10.38
C VAL A 147 -0.61 12.93 8.86
N HIS A 148 -1.29 12.01 8.21
CA HIS A 148 -1.25 11.88 6.75
C HIS A 148 -2.64 11.86 6.12
N ASP A 149 -2.77 12.55 4.98
CA ASP A 149 -3.80 12.30 4.00
C ASP A 149 -3.24 11.37 2.92
N SER A 150 -3.53 10.09 3.07
CA SER A 150 -3.19 9.04 2.11
C SER A 150 -4.41 8.53 1.34
N GLY A 151 -5.45 9.38 1.24
CA GLY A 151 -6.73 9.01 0.70
C GLY A 151 -7.43 8.01 1.61
N LYS A 152 -8.29 7.19 1.04
CA LYS A 152 -8.92 6.10 1.78
C LYS A 152 -7.91 5.02 2.13
N LEU A 153 -7.89 4.60 3.38
CA LEU A 153 -6.98 3.55 3.84
C LEU A 153 -7.46 2.19 3.36
N LEU A 154 -6.66 1.55 2.51
CA LEU A 154 -6.96 0.21 1.98
C LEU A 154 -6.86 -0.87 3.06
N ASN A 155 -5.97 -0.67 4.03
CA ASN A 155 -5.81 -1.49 5.21
C ASN A 155 -5.26 -0.60 6.34
N PRO A 156 -6.10 -0.19 7.30
CA PRO A 156 -5.70 0.73 8.37
C PRO A 156 -4.50 0.24 9.18
N GLN A 157 -4.47 -1.04 9.56
CA GLN A 157 -3.37 -1.61 10.34
C GLN A 157 -2.03 -1.56 9.58
N LEU A 158 -2.02 -1.95 8.30
CA LEU A 158 -0.80 -1.90 7.48
C LEU A 158 -0.39 -0.45 7.19
N ALA A 159 -1.34 0.48 7.06
CA ALA A 159 -1.06 1.89 6.89
C ALA A 159 -0.37 2.47 8.14
N GLU A 160 -0.88 2.18 9.33
CA GLU A 160 -0.27 2.59 10.61
C GLU A 160 1.15 2.03 10.74
N MET A 161 1.35 0.74 10.46
CA MET A 161 2.68 0.11 10.47
C MET A 161 3.66 0.76 9.48
N GLN A 162 3.17 1.15 8.30
CA GLN A 162 3.98 1.87 7.30
C GLN A 162 4.40 3.26 7.82
N VAL A 163 3.49 3.99 8.48
CA VAL A 163 3.80 5.29 9.09
C VAL A 163 4.82 5.13 10.21
N HIS A 164 4.65 4.17 11.11
CA HIS A 164 5.59 3.91 12.20
C HIS A 164 7.00 3.58 11.67
N GLY A 165 7.09 2.74 10.63
CA GLY A 165 8.36 2.42 9.98
C GLY A 165 9.03 3.64 9.35
N GLY A 166 8.26 4.47 8.64
CA GLY A 166 8.74 5.73 8.07
C GLY A 166 9.20 6.72 9.13
N MET A 167 8.44 6.85 10.23
CA MET A 167 8.84 7.69 11.38
C MET A 167 10.16 7.23 12.00
N SER A 168 10.35 5.93 12.18
CA SER A 168 11.61 5.37 12.72
C SER A 168 12.79 5.76 11.83
N MET A 169 12.66 5.60 10.52
CA MET A 169 13.71 6.02 9.57
C MET A 169 13.95 7.53 9.61
N GLY A 170 12.89 8.33 9.61
CA GLY A 170 13.00 9.80 9.64
C GLY A 170 13.60 10.35 10.93
N MET A 171 13.32 9.71 12.08
CA MET A 171 13.93 10.04 13.38
C MET A 171 15.43 9.67 13.35
N GLY A 172 15.78 8.46 12.91
CA GLY A 172 17.17 8.02 12.79
C GLY A 172 17.98 8.95 11.92
N TYR A 173 17.48 9.27 10.74
CA TYR A 173 18.09 10.23 9.82
C TYR A 173 18.29 11.63 10.44
N GLY A 174 17.35 12.06 11.28
CA GLY A 174 17.38 13.38 11.94
C GLY A 174 18.35 13.47 13.12
N ILE A 175 18.66 12.38 13.81
CA ILE A 175 19.38 12.42 15.11
C ILE A 175 20.62 11.52 15.16
N SER A 176 20.57 10.28 14.66
CA SER A 176 21.57 9.28 14.97
C SER A 176 22.36 8.77 13.76
N GLU A 177 21.76 8.79 12.58
CA GLU A 177 22.35 8.21 11.38
C GLU A 177 23.25 9.21 10.64
N GLN A 178 24.47 8.80 10.37
CA GLN A 178 25.39 9.56 9.54
C GLN A 178 26.27 8.61 8.74
N LEU A 179 26.19 8.68 7.43
CA LEU A 179 27.12 7.96 6.55
C LEU A 179 28.41 8.77 6.40
N ILE A 180 29.53 8.18 6.86
CA ILE A 180 30.86 8.79 6.79
C ILE A 180 31.60 8.18 5.60
N LEU A 181 31.98 9.00 4.65
CA LEU A 181 32.69 8.58 3.44
C LEU A 181 34.18 9.04 3.52
N ASP A 182 35.09 8.21 3.05
CA ASP A 182 36.43 8.63 2.73
C ASP A 182 36.40 9.58 1.53
N GLU A 183 36.88 10.79 1.71
CA GLU A 183 36.80 11.87 0.69
C GLU A 183 37.56 11.55 -0.60
N LYS A 184 38.60 10.70 -0.54
CA LYS A 184 39.45 10.36 -1.70
C LYS A 184 38.90 9.19 -2.51
N THR A 185 38.31 8.22 -1.83
CA THR A 185 37.92 6.94 -2.44
C THR A 185 36.41 6.77 -2.56
N GLY A 186 35.62 7.59 -1.83
CA GLY A 186 34.18 7.42 -1.71
C GLY A 186 33.76 6.18 -0.90
N ARG A 187 34.71 5.50 -0.25
CA ARG A 187 34.44 4.29 0.54
C ARG A 187 33.75 4.65 1.85
N PRO A 188 32.67 3.96 2.23
CA PRO A 188 32.06 4.10 3.55
C PRO A 188 33.04 3.69 4.65
N LEU A 189 33.25 4.57 5.64
CA LEU A 189 34.12 4.31 6.80
C LEU A 189 33.36 3.63 7.94
N ASN A 190 32.04 3.80 7.99
CA ASN A 190 31.15 3.22 8.99
C ASN A 190 30.06 2.35 8.34
N GLY A 191 30.38 1.60 7.31
CA GLY A 191 29.48 0.74 6.55
C GLY A 191 29.07 -0.57 7.25
N ASN A 192 28.85 -0.53 8.56
CA ASN A 192 28.42 -1.67 9.36
C ASN A 192 27.45 -1.21 10.47
N LEU A 193 26.62 -2.12 11.00
CA LEU A 193 25.59 -1.79 12.00
C LEU A 193 26.15 -1.48 13.40
N LEU A 194 27.45 -1.68 13.64
CA LEU A 194 28.07 -1.24 14.89
C LEU A 194 28.33 0.27 14.89
N ASP A 195 28.76 0.81 13.75
CA ASP A 195 29.18 2.22 13.62
C ASP A 195 28.12 3.10 13.00
N TYR A 196 27.28 2.55 12.08
CA TYR A 196 26.09 3.22 11.55
C TYR A 196 24.93 3.04 12.52
N LYS A 197 24.51 4.14 13.17
CA LYS A 197 23.62 4.10 14.32
C LYS A 197 22.14 4.19 13.92
N LEU A 198 21.53 3.03 13.64
CA LEU A 198 20.08 2.95 13.52
C LEU A 198 19.40 3.14 14.89
N MET A 199 18.21 3.74 14.88
CA MET A 199 17.36 3.82 16.08
C MET A 199 17.00 2.41 16.55
N THR A 200 17.13 2.16 17.85
CA THR A 200 16.69 0.92 18.48
C THR A 200 15.34 1.09 19.16
N MET A 201 14.74 0.01 19.65
CA MET A 201 13.50 0.09 20.44
C MET A 201 13.67 0.94 21.71
N LEU A 202 14.87 1.00 22.28
CA LEU A 202 15.14 1.81 23.47
C LEU A 202 15.24 3.31 23.15
N ASP A 203 15.57 3.64 21.91
CA ASP A 203 15.67 5.04 21.45
C ASP A 203 14.34 5.55 20.90
N THR A 204 13.39 4.64 20.62
CA THR A 204 12.09 4.98 20.04
C THR A 204 11.20 5.61 21.10
N PRO A 205 10.70 6.84 20.88
CA PRO A 205 9.78 7.51 21.79
C PRO A 205 8.36 6.95 21.69
N ASP A 206 7.40 7.58 22.35
CA ASP A 206 5.99 7.39 22.06
C ASP A 206 5.68 7.96 20.66
N ILE A 207 5.35 7.08 19.73
CA ILE A 207 5.04 7.42 18.33
C ILE A 207 3.55 7.24 18.07
N LYS A 208 2.95 8.20 17.37
CA LYS A 208 1.55 8.14 16.98
C LYS A 208 1.37 8.44 15.50
N ALA A 209 0.64 7.58 14.81
CA ALA A 209 0.14 7.82 13.45
C ALA A 209 -1.33 8.22 13.50
N ASP A 210 -1.73 9.17 12.66
CA ASP A 210 -3.13 9.55 12.47
C ASP A 210 -3.38 9.84 10.98
N PHE A 211 -4.64 9.75 10.55
CA PHE A 211 -5.00 9.87 9.15
C PHE A 211 -6.19 10.79 8.95
N VAL A 212 -6.10 11.57 7.89
CA VAL A 212 -7.22 12.31 7.31
C VAL A 212 -7.58 11.60 6.01
N GLU A 213 -8.76 10.97 5.97
CA GLU A 213 -9.17 10.21 4.80
C GLU A 213 -9.97 11.10 3.84
N LEU A 214 -9.32 11.54 2.76
CA LEU A 214 -9.93 12.26 1.65
C LEU A 214 -9.83 11.41 0.38
N ASP A 215 -10.94 10.84 -0.04
CA ASP A 215 -11.00 10.00 -1.23
C ASP A 215 -10.42 10.72 -2.46
N ASP A 216 -9.49 10.07 -3.15
CA ASP A 216 -8.94 10.57 -4.41
C ASP A 216 -9.54 9.79 -5.58
N PRO A 217 -10.23 10.46 -6.51
CA PRO A 217 -10.86 9.77 -7.65
C PRO A 217 -9.87 9.10 -8.60
N MET A 218 -8.57 9.45 -8.51
CA MET A 218 -7.53 8.87 -9.35
C MET A 218 -6.95 7.58 -8.76
N GLY A 219 -7.05 7.39 -7.43
CA GLY A 219 -6.54 6.20 -6.75
C GLY A 219 -7.53 5.04 -6.74
N PRO A 220 -7.07 3.78 -6.82
CA PRO A 220 -7.95 2.64 -6.67
C PRO A 220 -8.58 2.67 -5.27
N TYR A 221 -9.91 2.62 -5.21
CA TYR A 221 -10.71 2.75 -3.98
C TYR A 221 -10.45 4.05 -3.19
N GLY A 222 -10.03 5.14 -3.88
CA GLY A 222 -9.81 6.45 -3.25
C GLY A 222 -8.47 6.61 -2.52
N ASN A 223 -7.51 5.68 -2.67
CA ASN A 223 -6.23 5.75 -1.97
C ASN A 223 -5.23 6.71 -2.63
N LYS A 224 -4.24 7.12 -1.85
CA LYS A 224 -3.06 7.87 -2.28
C LYS A 224 -1.78 7.17 -1.82
N ALA A 225 -0.63 7.72 -2.20
CA ALA A 225 0.68 7.23 -1.78
C ALA A 225 0.87 7.32 -0.25
N LEU A 226 1.57 6.34 0.35
CA LEU A 226 1.89 6.31 1.78
C LEU A 226 3.31 5.82 2.08
N GLY A 227 4.08 5.31 1.12
CA GLY A 227 5.38 4.68 1.40
C GLY A 227 6.42 5.63 1.96
N GLU A 228 6.79 6.66 1.23
CA GLU A 228 7.84 7.63 1.59
C GLU A 228 7.34 8.82 2.44
N PRO A 229 6.11 9.35 2.25
CA PRO A 229 5.63 10.52 2.97
C PRO A 229 5.84 10.50 4.49
N PRO A 230 5.70 9.36 5.20
CA PRO A 230 5.90 9.31 6.65
C PRO A 230 7.32 9.62 7.12
N ALA A 231 8.35 9.35 6.33
CA ALA A 231 9.74 9.61 6.70
C ALA A 231 10.14 11.08 6.52
N ILE A 232 9.56 11.75 5.52
CA ILE A 232 9.96 13.09 5.08
C ILE A 232 9.86 14.18 6.17
N PRO A 233 8.75 14.30 6.93
CA PRO A 233 8.57 15.43 7.84
C PRO A 233 9.23 15.25 9.21
N CYS A 234 9.72 14.04 9.56
CA CYS A 234 10.22 13.76 10.90
C CYS A 234 11.50 14.54 11.24
N ALA A 235 12.53 14.46 10.38
CA ALA A 235 13.79 15.16 10.63
C ALA A 235 13.61 16.70 10.67
N PRO A 236 12.85 17.35 9.76
CA PRO A 236 12.51 18.77 9.87
C PRO A 236 11.75 19.11 11.14
N ALA A 237 10.79 18.29 11.59
CA ALA A 237 10.03 18.53 12.81
C ALA A 237 10.94 18.50 14.03
N LEU A 238 11.83 17.51 14.14
CA LEU A 238 12.82 17.40 15.21
C LEU A 238 13.76 18.59 15.22
N ARG A 239 14.30 18.98 14.07
CA ARG A 239 15.14 20.17 13.95
C ARG A 239 14.42 21.42 14.44
N ASN A 240 13.19 21.62 14.04
CA ASN A 240 12.39 22.78 14.45
C ASN A 240 12.11 22.78 15.96
N ALA A 241 11.81 21.61 16.54
CA ALA A 241 11.59 21.47 17.98
C ALA A 241 12.86 21.81 18.78
N VAL A 242 14.03 21.34 18.34
CA VAL A 242 15.33 21.67 18.96
C VAL A 242 15.61 23.17 18.86
N LEU A 243 15.43 23.79 17.68
CA LEU A 243 15.63 25.24 17.53
C LEU A 243 14.68 26.04 18.42
N LEU A 244 13.41 25.64 18.49
CA LEU A 244 12.42 26.31 19.35
C LEU A 244 12.81 26.20 20.81
N SER A 245 13.35 25.09 21.29
CA SER A 245 13.81 24.91 22.67
C SER A 245 15.00 25.81 23.04
N LEU A 246 15.78 26.24 22.04
CA LEU A 246 17.00 27.04 22.21
C LEU A 246 16.82 28.52 21.90
N ILE A 247 15.66 28.96 21.39
CA ILE A 247 15.44 30.35 20.92
C ILE A 247 15.49 31.39 22.05
N HIS A 248 15.33 30.98 23.30
CA HIS A 248 15.34 31.84 24.48
C HIS A 248 16.56 31.63 25.40
N ILE A 249 17.58 30.89 24.92
CA ILE A 249 18.83 30.65 25.58
C ILE A 249 19.95 31.42 24.89
#